data_9ca5dfa76d58743658f03881ef707578
#
_entry.id   9ca5dfa76d58743658f03881ef707578
#
_cell.length_a   1.000
_cell.length_b   1.000
_cell.length_c   1.000
_cell.angle_alpha   90.00
_cell.angle_beta   90.00
_cell.angle_gamma   90.00
#
_symmetry.space_group_name_H-M   'P 1'
#
loop_
_entity.id
_entity.type
_entity.pdbx_description
1 polymer ?
#
loop_
_entity_poly.entity_id
_entity_poly.type
_entity_poly.pdbx_seq_one_letter_code
_entity_poly.pdbx_strand_id
1 'polypeptide(L)'
;MTKSEKKIYLTFDDGPHPTITPQVLKILKNFNAKATFFCIGNNVKKYKDTFELIKKEGHSVGNHTFNHEKGWKTKTKDYVYSVIEANALIRSPLFRPPHGRIKFSQIKSLKKNLSSIESQQLKFIAWSVISYDWDKSLTPEDCFKNIIKNADDGSIIVFHDSEKAEKNMIPTLTKVLEYYSEKGFNFEKLR
;
A
#
# COMPACT_ATOMS: atom_id res chain seq x y z
N MET A 1 14.39 27.11 16.28
CA MET A 1 14.02 25.68 16.29
C MET A 1 13.05 25.45 15.16
N THR A 2 13.47 24.81 14.08
CA THR A 2 12.57 24.39 13.00
C THR A 2 11.66 23.30 13.55
N LYS A 3 10.35 23.57 13.61
CA LYS A 3 9.34 22.59 14.02
C LYS A 3 9.45 21.39 13.07
N SER A 4 9.74 20.21 13.58
CA SER A 4 9.76 18.97 12.77
C SER A 4 8.41 18.85 12.06
N GLU A 5 8.43 18.72 10.75
CA GLU A 5 7.21 18.49 9.95
C GLU A 5 6.62 17.14 10.33
N LYS A 6 5.37 17.13 10.82
CA LYS A 6 4.63 15.89 11.10
C LYS A 6 4.23 15.20 9.81
N LYS A 7 4.38 13.88 9.74
CA LYS A 7 4.15 13.09 8.52
C LYS A 7 3.24 11.89 8.77
N ILE A 8 2.37 11.64 7.81
CA ILE A 8 1.58 10.41 7.70
C ILE A 8 1.93 9.75 6.37
N TYR A 9 2.08 8.42 6.39
CA TYR A 9 2.30 7.59 5.21
C TYR A 9 1.03 6.81 4.89
N LEU A 10 0.29 7.28 3.89
CA LEU A 10 -0.86 6.55 3.37
C LEU A 10 -0.39 5.45 2.43
N THR A 11 -0.89 4.24 2.62
CA THR A 11 -0.56 3.09 1.77
C THR A 11 -1.83 2.38 1.33
N PHE A 12 -1.83 1.88 0.09
CA PHE A 12 -2.96 1.17 -0.52
C PHE A 12 -2.50 -0.20 -0.99
N ASP A 13 -3.20 -1.24 -0.58
CA ASP A 13 -2.93 -2.62 -0.95
C ASP A 13 -3.99 -3.10 -1.97
N ASP A 14 -3.71 -4.17 -2.73
CA ASP A 14 -4.58 -4.90 -3.66
C ASP A 14 -4.75 -4.30 -5.06
N GLY A 15 -4.46 -3.03 -5.28
CA GLY A 15 -4.54 -2.38 -6.60
C GLY A 15 -3.51 -2.88 -7.62
N PRO A 16 -3.41 -2.24 -8.80
CA PRO A 16 -4.32 -1.19 -9.27
C PRO A 16 -5.69 -1.73 -9.67
N HIS A 17 -6.73 -0.93 -9.44
CA HIS A 17 -8.09 -1.20 -9.92
C HIS A 17 -8.50 -0.13 -10.96
N PRO A 18 -9.15 -0.47 -12.08
CA PRO A 18 -9.33 0.45 -13.21
C PRO A 18 -10.22 1.65 -12.91
N THR A 19 -11.10 1.58 -11.91
CA THR A 19 -12.01 2.66 -11.52
C THR A 19 -11.73 3.23 -10.13
N ILE A 20 -11.36 2.39 -9.15
CA ILE A 20 -11.17 2.80 -7.77
C ILE A 20 -9.83 3.53 -7.58
N THR A 21 -8.74 2.99 -8.10
CA THR A 21 -7.43 3.63 -7.99
C THR A 21 -7.42 5.05 -8.57
N PRO A 22 -8.02 5.35 -9.75
CA PRO A 22 -8.15 6.72 -10.23
C PRO A 22 -8.95 7.65 -9.31
N GLN A 23 -9.99 7.15 -8.62
CA GLN A 23 -10.73 7.95 -7.63
C GLN A 23 -9.83 8.29 -6.44
N VAL A 24 -9.06 7.33 -5.92
CA VAL A 24 -8.07 7.55 -4.86
C VAL A 24 -7.05 8.60 -5.28
N LEU A 25 -6.47 8.49 -6.47
CA LEU A 25 -5.50 9.46 -6.99
C LEU A 25 -6.09 10.88 -7.08
N LYS A 26 -7.34 11.01 -7.53
CA LYS A 26 -8.05 12.31 -7.56
C LYS A 26 -8.21 12.91 -6.16
N ILE A 27 -8.57 12.09 -5.16
CA ILE A 27 -8.70 12.54 -3.77
C ILE A 27 -7.34 13.00 -3.25
N LEU A 28 -6.30 12.17 -3.39
CA LEU A 28 -4.93 12.51 -2.94
C LEU A 28 -4.42 13.83 -3.57
N LYS A 29 -4.71 14.05 -4.84
CA LYS A 29 -4.33 15.27 -5.56
C LYS A 29 -4.97 16.52 -4.96
N ASN A 30 -6.22 16.47 -4.53
CA ASN A 30 -6.92 17.61 -3.91
C ASN A 30 -6.27 18.07 -2.60
N PHE A 31 -5.56 17.17 -1.91
CA PHE A 31 -4.83 17.45 -0.67
C PHE A 31 -3.31 17.59 -0.87
N ASN A 32 -2.83 17.63 -2.10
CA ASN A 32 -1.39 17.58 -2.42
C ASN A 32 -0.66 16.42 -1.71
N ALA A 33 -1.37 15.32 -1.46
CA ALA A 33 -0.88 14.16 -0.72
C ALA A 33 -0.14 13.20 -1.63
N LYS A 34 0.95 12.59 -1.11
CA LYS A 34 1.63 11.47 -1.76
C LYS A 34 1.39 10.19 -0.96
N ALA A 35 1.35 9.07 -1.66
CA ALA A 35 1.06 7.75 -1.08
C ALA A 35 1.91 6.65 -1.69
N THR A 36 1.80 5.44 -1.15
CA THR A 36 2.47 4.25 -1.68
C THR A 36 1.44 3.16 -1.97
N PHE A 37 1.50 2.59 -3.17
CA PHE A 37 0.57 1.55 -3.62
C PHE A 37 1.30 0.21 -3.71
N PHE A 38 0.90 -0.76 -2.88
CA PHE A 38 1.40 -2.14 -2.94
C PHE A 38 0.54 -2.94 -3.91
N CYS A 39 1.03 -3.07 -5.12
CA CYS A 39 0.27 -3.57 -6.26
C CYS A 39 0.37 -5.09 -6.41
N ILE A 40 -0.73 -5.75 -6.75
CA ILE A 40 -0.79 -7.15 -7.17
C ILE A 40 -0.30 -7.24 -8.61
N GLY A 41 0.71 -8.08 -8.88
CA GLY A 41 1.34 -8.20 -10.21
C GLY A 41 0.35 -8.52 -11.34
N ASN A 42 -0.64 -9.39 -11.08
CA ASN A 42 -1.70 -9.71 -12.04
C ASN A 42 -2.56 -8.48 -12.40
N ASN A 43 -2.86 -7.63 -11.40
CA ASN A 43 -3.59 -6.37 -11.62
C ASN A 43 -2.74 -5.36 -12.40
N VAL A 44 -1.43 -5.29 -12.13
CA VAL A 44 -0.51 -4.46 -12.93
C VAL A 44 -0.47 -4.91 -14.38
N LYS A 45 -0.41 -6.23 -14.62
CA LYS A 45 -0.46 -6.81 -15.97
C LYS A 45 -1.75 -6.46 -16.70
N LYS A 46 -2.88 -6.50 -16.01
CA LYS A 46 -4.23 -6.27 -16.56
C LYS A 46 -4.53 -4.78 -16.74
N TYR A 47 -4.10 -3.92 -15.82
CA TYR A 47 -4.46 -2.49 -15.76
C TYR A 47 -3.22 -1.60 -15.84
N LYS A 48 -2.42 -1.80 -16.90
CA LYS A 48 -1.14 -1.09 -17.11
C LYS A 48 -1.28 0.42 -17.07
N ASP A 49 -2.31 0.96 -17.70
CA ASP A 49 -2.52 2.42 -17.76
C ASP A 49 -2.78 3.01 -16.37
N THR A 50 -3.55 2.31 -15.54
CA THR A 50 -3.79 2.72 -14.15
C THR A 50 -2.51 2.63 -13.31
N PHE A 51 -1.69 1.60 -13.52
CA PHE A 51 -0.39 1.49 -12.85
C PHE A 51 0.56 2.62 -13.24
N GLU A 52 0.66 2.94 -14.53
CA GLU A 52 1.49 4.07 -14.98
C GLU A 52 0.95 5.42 -14.48
N LEU A 53 -0.38 5.57 -14.34
CA LEU A 53 -0.99 6.76 -13.76
C LEU A 53 -0.54 6.98 -12.30
N ILE A 54 -0.48 5.93 -11.47
CA ILE A 54 0.04 6.02 -10.09
C ILE A 54 1.44 6.65 -10.09
N LYS A 55 2.32 6.17 -10.96
CA LYS A 55 3.71 6.65 -11.06
C LYS A 55 3.77 8.07 -11.60
N LYS A 56 2.97 8.38 -12.64
CA LYS A 56 2.89 9.71 -13.26
C LYS A 56 2.42 10.78 -12.27
N GLU A 57 1.48 10.43 -11.37
CA GLU A 57 1.00 11.33 -10.30
C GLU A 57 2.01 11.44 -9.14
N GLY A 58 3.18 10.80 -9.24
CA GLY A 58 4.32 10.96 -8.33
C GLY A 58 4.23 10.11 -7.06
N HIS A 59 3.37 9.09 -7.01
CA HIS A 59 3.30 8.15 -5.91
C HIS A 59 4.38 7.08 -5.97
N SER A 60 4.65 6.38 -4.87
CA SER A 60 5.50 5.18 -4.86
C SER A 60 4.68 3.93 -5.15
N VAL A 61 5.33 2.93 -5.72
CA VAL A 61 4.74 1.59 -5.92
C VAL A 61 5.55 0.56 -5.15
N GLY A 62 4.90 -0.49 -4.70
CA GLY A 62 5.50 -1.63 -4.02
C GLY A 62 4.88 -2.95 -4.51
N ASN A 63 5.55 -4.05 -4.21
CA ASN A 63 5.13 -5.38 -4.62
C ASN A 63 4.21 -6.01 -3.57
N HIS A 64 3.06 -6.56 -4.01
CA HIS A 64 2.09 -7.28 -3.16
C HIS A 64 1.86 -8.71 -3.65
N THR A 65 2.92 -9.39 -4.16
CA THR A 65 2.90 -10.68 -4.84
C THR A 65 2.17 -10.65 -6.20
N PHE A 66 2.17 -11.75 -6.95
CA PHE A 66 1.54 -11.76 -8.28
C PHE A 66 0.02 -12.00 -8.23
N ASN A 67 -0.48 -12.89 -7.33
CA ASN A 67 -1.89 -13.20 -7.19
C ASN A 67 -2.39 -13.09 -5.74
N HIS A 68 -1.77 -12.25 -4.91
CA HIS A 68 -2.15 -12.06 -3.51
C HIS A 68 -2.05 -13.36 -2.68
N GLU A 69 -0.94 -14.11 -2.83
CA GLU A 69 -0.74 -15.40 -2.20
C GLU A 69 -0.64 -15.32 -0.69
N LYS A 70 -1.34 -16.22 -0.02
CA LYS A 70 -1.26 -16.38 1.45
C LYS A 70 0.05 -17.07 1.83
N GLY A 71 1.05 -16.28 2.29
CA GLY A 71 2.40 -16.78 2.58
C GLY A 71 2.42 -18.06 3.42
N TRP A 72 1.61 -18.13 4.49
CA TRP A 72 1.55 -19.29 5.38
C TRP A 72 0.92 -20.55 4.75
N LYS A 73 0.12 -20.42 3.67
CA LYS A 73 -0.50 -21.53 2.94
C LYS A 73 0.26 -21.90 1.68
N THR A 74 1.17 -21.06 1.20
CA THR A 74 1.91 -21.25 -0.05
C THR A 74 3.27 -21.88 0.23
N LYS A 75 3.73 -22.80 -0.63
CA LYS A 75 5.08 -23.35 -0.57
C LYS A 75 6.11 -22.24 -0.82
N THR A 76 7.26 -22.33 -0.16
CA THR A 76 8.30 -21.29 -0.26
C THR A 76 8.70 -20.98 -1.70
N LYS A 77 8.93 -22.01 -2.52
CA LYS A 77 9.32 -21.86 -3.94
C LYS A 77 8.27 -21.07 -4.72
N ASP A 78 7.01 -21.43 -4.59
CA ASP A 78 5.89 -20.85 -5.35
C ASP A 78 5.65 -19.39 -4.91
N TYR A 79 5.74 -19.12 -3.60
CA TYR A 79 5.64 -17.76 -3.08
C TYR A 79 6.75 -16.84 -3.58
N VAL A 80 8.00 -17.33 -3.55
CA VAL A 80 9.16 -16.59 -4.03
C VAL A 80 9.03 -16.31 -5.53
N TYR A 81 8.60 -17.31 -6.31
CA TYR A 81 8.36 -17.13 -7.74
C TYR A 81 7.30 -16.04 -8.01
N SER A 82 6.18 -16.06 -7.27
CA SER A 82 5.13 -15.04 -7.37
C SER A 82 5.66 -13.63 -7.08
N VAL A 83 6.49 -13.45 -6.05
CA VAL A 83 7.10 -12.15 -5.75
C VAL A 83 8.05 -11.70 -6.87
N ILE A 84 8.87 -12.61 -7.42
CA ILE A 84 9.80 -12.30 -8.51
C ILE A 84 9.03 -11.93 -9.78
N GLU A 85 7.99 -12.69 -10.13
CA GLU A 85 7.14 -12.44 -11.30
C GLU A 85 6.46 -11.06 -11.19
N ALA A 86 5.91 -10.73 -10.02
CA ALA A 86 5.35 -9.40 -9.77
C ALA A 86 6.42 -8.30 -9.90
N ASN A 87 7.63 -8.55 -9.37
CA ASN A 87 8.70 -7.55 -9.39
C ASN A 87 9.24 -7.26 -10.80
N ALA A 88 9.16 -8.21 -11.71
CA ALA A 88 9.49 -7.98 -13.13
C ALA A 88 8.61 -6.89 -13.78
N LEU A 89 7.39 -6.68 -13.27
CA LEU A 89 6.44 -5.65 -13.73
C LEU A 89 6.55 -4.37 -12.90
N ILE A 90 6.64 -4.49 -11.56
CA ILE A 90 6.53 -3.37 -10.62
C ILE A 90 7.86 -2.64 -10.46
N ARG A 91 8.98 -3.37 -10.43
CA ARG A 91 10.36 -2.86 -10.29
C ARG A 91 10.53 -1.93 -9.10
N SER A 92 10.25 -2.46 -7.91
CA SER A 92 10.34 -1.71 -6.65
C SER A 92 11.07 -2.51 -5.57
N PRO A 93 11.89 -1.86 -4.73
CA PRO A 93 12.45 -2.49 -3.54
C PRO A 93 11.44 -2.64 -2.41
N LEU A 94 10.27 -1.97 -2.50
CA LEU A 94 9.24 -2.04 -1.46
C LEU A 94 8.40 -3.30 -1.64
N PHE A 95 8.27 -4.09 -0.59
CA PHE A 95 7.45 -5.29 -0.58
C PHE A 95 6.59 -5.36 0.67
N ARG A 96 5.32 -5.65 0.49
CA ARG A 96 4.39 -5.95 1.59
C ARG A 96 3.78 -7.33 1.36
N PRO A 97 3.97 -8.28 2.29
CA PRO A 97 3.34 -9.59 2.17
C PRO A 97 1.82 -9.49 2.35
N PRO A 98 1.01 -10.15 1.51
CA PRO A 98 -0.44 -10.23 1.69
C PRO A 98 -0.82 -10.64 3.13
N HIS A 99 -1.84 -9.99 3.68
CA HIS A 99 -2.30 -10.14 5.06
C HIS A 99 -1.23 -9.89 6.15
N GLY A 100 -0.10 -9.25 5.81
CA GLY A 100 1.02 -9.02 6.73
C GLY A 100 1.75 -10.29 7.20
N ARG A 101 1.56 -11.43 6.51
CA ARG A 101 2.08 -12.73 6.97
C ARG A 101 2.98 -13.38 5.94
N ILE A 102 4.18 -13.76 6.37
CA ILE A 102 5.21 -14.42 5.56
C ILE A 102 6.02 -15.40 6.42
N LYS A 103 6.48 -16.53 5.83
CA LYS A 103 7.33 -17.50 6.51
C LYS A 103 8.79 -17.03 6.51
N PHE A 104 9.54 -17.37 7.56
CA PHE A 104 10.97 -17.06 7.63
C PHE A 104 11.77 -17.64 6.45
N SER A 105 11.42 -18.87 6.02
CA SER A 105 12.03 -19.49 4.83
C SER A 105 11.80 -18.70 3.54
N GLN A 106 10.63 -18.06 3.40
CA GLN A 106 10.31 -17.19 2.26
C GLN A 106 11.14 -15.92 2.32
N ILE A 107 11.26 -15.26 3.48
CA ILE A 107 12.09 -14.07 3.67
C ILE A 107 13.56 -14.37 3.29
N LYS A 108 14.12 -15.46 3.82
CA LYS A 108 15.51 -15.86 3.52
C LYS A 108 15.73 -16.10 2.02
N SER A 109 14.77 -16.78 1.38
CA SER A 109 14.84 -17.07 -0.05
C SER A 109 14.67 -15.81 -0.90
N LEU A 110 13.75 -14.90 -0.55
CA LEU A 110 13.56 -13.61 -1.26
C LEU A 110 14.81 -12.74 -1.17
N LYS A 111 15.42 -12.60 0.02
CA LYS A 111 16.66 -11.85 0.19
C LYS A 111 17.78 -12.41 -0.69
N LYS A 112 17.91 -13.74 -0.81
CA LYS A 112 18.93 -14.39 -1.66
C LYS A 112 18.66 -14.15 -3.15
N ASN A 113 17.43 -14.32 -3.62
CA ASN A 113 17.11 -14.28 -5.06
C ASN A 113 17.01 -12.86 -5.61
N LEU A 114 16.44 -11.90 -4.86
CA LEU A 114 16.26 -10.53 -5.34
C LEU A 114 17.51 -9.67 -5.20
N SER A 115 18.38 -9.94 -4.22
CA SER A 115 19.71 -9.27 -4.13
C SER A 115 20.60 -9.55 -5.33
N SER A 116 20.36 -10.65 -6.06
CA SER A 116 21.11 -11.00 -7.27
C SER A 116 20.53 -10.40 -8.56
N ILE A 117 19.30 -9.92 -8.53
CA ILE A 117 18.58 -9.41 -9.70
C ILE A 117 18.55 -7.88 -9.72
N GLU A 118 18.54 -7.23 -8.56
CA GLU A 118 18.46 -5.79 -8.42
C GLU A 118 19.55 -5.28 -7.47
N SER A 119 20.13 -4.13 -7.79
CA SER A 119 21.14 -3.46 -6.96
C SER A 119 20.58 -2.95 -5.61
N GLN A 120 19.28 -3.07 -5.37
CA GLN A 120 18.62 -2.59 -4.16
C GLN A 120 18.10 -3.74 -3.29
N GLN A 121 18.38 -3.66 -1.99
CA GLN A 121 17.88 -4.61 -1.02
C GLN A 121 16.36 -4.49 -0.85
N LEU A 122 15.63 -5.62 -0.90
CA LEU A 122 14.19 -5.68 -0.67
C LEU A 122 13.82 -5.20 0.74
N LYS A 123 12.95 -4.20 0.81
CA LYS A 123 12.45 -3.60 2.04
C LYS A 123 11.07 -4.17 2.37
N PHE A 124 10.96 -4.88 3.49
CA PHE A 124 9.69 -5.41 3.98
C PHE A 124 8.94 -4.31 4.75
N ILE A 125 7.79 -3.89 4.22
CA ILE A 125 7.02 -2.78 4.78
C ILE A 125 5.78 -3.33 5.50
N ALA A 126 5.73 -3.12 6.81
CA ALA A 126 4.54 -3.33 7.62
C ALA A 126 3.70 -2.05 7.68
N TRP A 127 2.67 -2.03 8.51
CA TRP A 127 1.88 -0.86 8.86
C TRP A 127 1.81 -0.69 10.37
N SER A 128 1.56 0.52 10.83
CA SER A 128 1.28 0.80 12.23
C SER A 128 -0.22 0.86 12.52
N VAL A 129 -1.02 1.27 11.52
CA VAL A 129 -2.47 1.41 11.65
C VAL A 129 -3.18 0.77 10.46
N ILE A 130 -4.20 -0.03 10.76
CA ILE A 130 -5.07 -0.67 9.77
C ILE A 130 -6.43 0.03 9.73
N SER A 131 -6.92 0.38 8.54
CA SER A 131 -8.20 1.09 8.38
C SER A 131 -9.43 0.21 8.65
N TYR A 132 -9.31 -1.11 8.42
CA TYR A 132 -10.43 -2.07 8.38
C TYR A 132 -11.49 -1.75 7.29
N ASP A 133 -11.12 -1.02 6.27
CA ASP A 133 -12.01 -0.57 5.18
C ASP A 133 -12.71 -1.71 4.41
N TRP A 134 -12.11 -2.90 4.40
CA TRP A 134 -12.72 -4.11 3.78
C TRP A 134 -13.77 -4.79 4.64
N ASP A 135 -13.92 -4.42 5.92
CA ASP A 135 -14.89 -5.04 6.81
C ASP A 135 -16.28 -4.44 6.60
N LYS A 136 -17.16 -5.22 5.99
CA LYS A 136 -18.54 -4.81 5.66
C LYS A 136 -19.43 -4.58 6.89
N SER A 137 -19.01 -5.05 8.08
CA SER A 137 -19.73 -4.81 9.33
C SER A 137 -19.46 -3.43 9.93
N LEU A 138 -18.38 -2.76 9.47
CA LEU A 138 -17.99 -1.43 9.90
C LEU A 138 -18.57 -0.35 8.97
N THR A 139 -18.71 0.85 9.52
CA THR A 139 -19.04 2.07 8.77
C THR A 139 -17.75 2.86 8.45
N PRO A 140 -17.80 3.78 7.48
CA PRO A 140 -16.69 4.72 7.26
C PRO A 140 -16.31 5.51 8.51
N GLU A 141 -17.27 5.81 9.37
CA GLU A 141 -17.02 6.51 10.64
C GLU A 141 -16.26 5.65 11.65
N ASP A 142 -16.54 4.34 11.71
CA ASP A 142 -15.82 3.40 12.57
C ASP A 142 -14.37 3.26 12.10
N CYS A 143 -14.14 3.15 10.78
CA CYS A 143 -12.82 3.13 10.16
C CYS A 143 -12.04 4.41 10.48
N PHE A 144 -12.67 5.57 10.32
CA PHE A 144 -12.07 6.87 10.64
C PHE A 144 -11.69 6.98 12.11
N LYS A 145 -12.61 6.67 13.05
CA LYS A 145 -12.33 6.70 14.49
C LYS A 145 -11.17 5.77 14.88
N ASN A 146 -11.11 4.58 14.28
CA ASN A 146 -9.98 3.67 14.51
C ASN A 146 -8.65 4.30 14.08
N ILE A 147 -8.60 4.95 12.93
CA ILE A 147 -7.39 5.59 12.42
C ILE A 147 -6.94 6.73 13.34
N ILE A 148 -7.83 7.69 13.65
CA ILE A 148 -7.45 8.86 14.45
C ILE A 148 -7.09 8.53 15.90
N LYS A 149 -7.59 7.40 16.42
CA LYS A 149 -7.24 6.89 17.75
C LYS A 149 -5.82 6.31 17.80
N ASN A 150 -5.34 5.72 16.71
CA ASN A 150 -4.13 4.91 16.70
C ASN A 150 -2.98 5.50 15.85
N ALA A 151 -3.25 6.50 14.99
CA ALA A 151 -2.23 7.08 14.15
C ALA A 151 -1.67 8.38 14.73
N ASP A 152 -0.35 8.53 14.63
CA ASP A 152 0.39 9.72 15.04
C ASP A 152 1.52 9.99 14.03
N ASP A 153 2.41 10.93 14.32
CA ASP A 153 3.55 11.28 13.47
C ASP A 153 4.38 10.03 13.09
N GLY A 154 4.67 9.89 11.80
CA GLY A 154 5.38 8.75 11.23
C GLY A 154 4.52 7.50 10.99
N SER A 155 3.22 7.53 11.29
CA SER A 155 2.35 6.36 11.11
C SER A 155 2.22 5.96 9.65
N ILE A 156 2.28 4.64 9.40
CA ILE A 156 1.96 4.01 8.13
C ILE A 156 0.55 3.45 8.23
N ILE A 157 -0.40 4.05 7.51
CA ILE A 157 -1.81 3.65 7.50
C ILE A 157 -2.07 2.81 6.26
N VAL A 158 -2.73 1.65 6.41
CA VAL A 158 -3.11 0.80 5.28
C VAL A 158 -4.59 0.90 4.97
N PHE A 159 -4.87 1.18 3.70
CA PHE A 159 -6.15 1.11 3.01
C PHE A 159 -6.06 0.07 1.89
N HIS A 160 -7.19 -0.21 1.22
CA HIS A 160 -7.24 -1.14 0.09
C HIS A 160 -8.00 -0.50 -1.08
N ASP A 161 -7.35 -0.35 -2.23
CA ASP A 161 -7.98 0.18 -3.45
C ASP A 161 -8.62 -0.96 -4.27
N SER A 162 -9.59 -1.63 -3.63
CA SER A 162 -10.30 -2.80 -4.15
C SER A 162 -11.82 -2.67 -3.99
N GLU A 163 -12.60 -3.40 -4.82
CA GLU A 163 -14.08 -3.40 -4.77
C GLU A 163 -14.63 -3.69 -3.38
N LYS A 164 -13.95 -4.56 -2.64
CA LYS A 164 -14.38 -4.95 -1.29
C LYS A 164 -14.33 -3.79 -0.31
N ALA A 165 -13.36 -2.89 -0.46
CA ALA A 165 -13.09 -1.80 0.46
C ALA A 165 -13.71 -0.47 0.03
N GLU A 166 -14.03 -0.27 -1.26
CA GLU A 166 -14.41 1.01 -1.86
C GLU A 166 -15.44 1.79 -1.02
N LYS A 167 -16.51 1.11 -0.58
CA LYS A 167 -17.61 1.72 0.17
C LYS A 167 -17.16 2.43 1.44
N ASN A 168 -16.23 1.84 2.18
CA ASN A 168 -15.71 2.40 3.42
C ASN A 168 -14.46 3.25 3.16
N MET A 169 -13.59 2.80 2.26
CA MET A 169 -12.29 3.40 1.98
C MET A 169 -12.41 4.85 1.48
N ILE A 170 -13.23 5.10 0.46
CA ILE A 170 -13.34 6.42 -0.17
C ILE A 170 -13.77 7.51 0.83
N PRO A 171 -14.88 7.36 1.59
CA PRO A 171 -15.28 8.36 2.57
C PRO A 171 -14.29 8.49 3.74
N THR A 172 -13.71 7.36 4.18
CA THR A 172 -12.73 7.36 5.28
C THR A 172 -11.45 8.09 4.86
N LEU A 173 -10.93 7.83 3.66
CA LEU A 173 -9.72 8.49 3.14
C LEU A 173 -9.91 10.01 3.11
N THR A 174 -11.04 10.49 2.62
CA THR A 174 -11.33 11.94 2.57
C THR A 174 -11.30 12.55 3.97
N LYS A 175 -12.01 11.96 4.94
CA LYS A 175 -12.02 12.43 6.33
C LYS A 175 -10.63 12.40 6.99
N VAL A 176 -9.83 11.37 6.72
CA VAL A 176 -8.47 11.25 7.25
C VAL A 176 -7.57 12.35 6.70
N LEU A 177 -7.67 12.63 5.39
CA LEU A 177 -6.92 13.71 4.76
C LEU A 177 -7.31 15.08 5.32
N GLU A 178 -8.59 15.36 5.46
CA GLU A 178 -9.10 16.60 6.07
C GLU A 178 -8.55 16.77 7.50
N TYR A 179 -8.78 15.78 8.36
CA TYR A 179 -8.42 15.82 9.77
C TYR A 179 -6.92 16.05 10.00
N TYR A 180 -6.05 15.34 9.28
CA TYR A 180 -4.61 15.49 9.46
C TYR A 180 -4.05 16.73 8.77
N SER A 181 -4.65 17.18 7.64
CA SER A 181 -4.29 18.46 7.00
C SER A 181 -4.56 19.64 7.95
N GLU A 182 -5.72 19.70 8.60
CA GLU A 182 -6.07 20.72 9.59
C GLU A 182 -5.10 20.74 10.79
N LYS A 183 -4.51 19.59 11.12
CA LYS A 183 -3.50 19.46 12.17
C LYS A 183 -2.06 19.72 11.70
N GLY A 184 -1.88 20.13 10.45
CA GLY A 184 -0.59 20.49 9.86
C GLY A 184 0.31 19.30 9.54
N PHE A 185 -0.26 18.09 9.29
CA PHE A 185 0.50 16.95 8.83
C PHE A 185 0.69 16.99 7.30
N ASN A 186 1.84 16.52 6.86
CA ASN A 186 2.15 16.25 5.46
C ASN A 186 1.94 14.76 5.16
N PHE A 187 1.50 14.47 3.94
CA PHE A 187 1.30 13.09 3.48
C PHE A 187 2.42 12.71 2.50
N GLU A 188 3.27 11.80 2.94
CA GLU A 188 4.47 11.41 2.21
C GLU A 188 4.38 9.96 1.71
N LYS A 189 5.10 9.69 0.61
CA LYS A 189 5.28 8.32 0.11
C LYS A 189 6.51 7.65 0.74
N LEU A 190 6.49 6.33 0.89
CA LEU A 190 7.65 5.54 1.28
C LEU A 190 8.71 5.52 0.15
N ARG A 191 9.98 5.38 0.55
CA ARG A 191 11.14 5.35 -0.36
C ARG A 191 12.03 4.15 -0.09
#